data_ce7249f10a5d41cf6356ddcfbf077686
#
_entry.id   ce7249f10a5d41cf6356ddcfbf077686
#
_cell.length_a   1.000
_cell.length_b   1.000
_cell.length_c   1.000
_cell.angle_alpha   90.00
_cell.angle_beta   90.00
_cell.angle_gamma   90.00
#
_symmetry.space_group_name_H-M   'P 1'
#
loop_
_entity.id
_entity.type
_entity.pdbx_description
1 polymer ?
#
loop_
_entity_poly.entity_id
_entity_poly.type
_entity_poly.pdbx_seq_one_letter_code
_entity_poly.pdbx_strand_id
1 'polypeptide(L)'
;MKIFAAEFIKSCLAPEQFPSGALQEVAFVGRSNVGKSSLINSLLNRRDLAKVSRTPGKTQAVNVFQISTSDLHLSQFYLVDLPGYGFANVPKTVRNQWGPLLESYLLGRTALIRVVLLVDSRVVTDQDRQTMAWLRSIGHDPLIVVTKVDKLKTNERVRTVRQIHQSLGVADEDAVIPYSSMTGEGRDRLWGSLREAAGRRRDV
;
A
#
# COMPACT_ATOMS: atom_id res chain seq x y z
N MET A 1 3.09 -17.32 -8.40
CA MET A 1 1.73 -16.85 -8.78
C MET A 1 1.81 -16.18 -10.15
N LYS A 2 0.90 -16.50 -11.06
CA LYS A 2 0.81 -15.86 -12.40
C LYS A 2 -0.30 -14.81 -12.38
N ILE A 3 -0.02 -13.62 -12.91
CA ILE A 3 -1.02 -12.55 -13.08
C ILE A 3 -1.53 -12.67 -14.53
N PHE A 4 -2.83 -12.89 -14.69
CA PHE A 4 -3.49 -12.99 -16.00
C PHE A 4 -3.84 -11.62 -16.54
N ALA A 5 -4.49 -10.79 -15.70
CA ALA A 5 -4.87 -9.44 -16.04
C ALA A 5 -4.62 -8.47 -14.87
N ALA A 6 -4.35 -7.22 -15.20
CA ALA A 6 -4.26 -6.11 -14.28
C ALA A 6 -4.74 -4.86 -15.01
N GLU A 7 -5.88 -4.32 -14.62
CA GLU A 7 -6.59 -3.28 -15.34
C GLU A 7 -6.95 -2.13 -14.40
N PHE A 8 -6.72 -0.89 -14.85
CA PHE A 8 -7.23 0.29 -14.16
C PHE A 8 -8.75 0.38 -14.39
N ILE A 9 -9.51 0.43 -13.30
CA ILE A 9 -10.97 0.50 -13.37
C ILE A 9 -11.45 1.94 -13.30
N LYS A 10 -11.07 2.65 -12.24
CA LYS A 10 -11.51 4.03 -12.03
C LYS A 10 -10.70 4.76 -10.95
N SER A 11 -10.84 6.09 -10.96
CA SER A 11 -10.44 6.96 -9.85
C SER A 11 -11.68 7.45 -9.11
N CYS A 12 -11.71 7.28 -7.80
CA CYS A 12 -12.82 7.70 -6.95
C CYS A 12 -12.41 8.97 -6.19
N LEU A 13 -13.25 10.00 -6.31
CA LEU A 13 -13.10 11.29 -5.63
C LEU A 13 -14.09 11.44 -4.46
N ALA A 14 -15.06 10.53 -4.36
CA ALA A 14 -16.09 10.51 -3.33
C ALA A 14 -16.44 9.06 -2.96
N PRO A 15 -16.95 8.80 -1.73
CA PRO A 15 -17.27 7.45 -1.25
C PRO A 15 -18.26 6.68 -2.11
N GLU A 16 -19.23 7.37 -2.72
CA GLU A 16 -20.27 6.79 -3.58
C GLU A 16 -19.69 6.16 -4.86
N GLN A 17 -18.45 6.55 -5.20
CA GLN A 17 -17.74 6.03 -6.38
C GLN A 17 -16.94 4.76 -6.08
N PHE A 18 -16.81 4.35 -4.80
CA PHE A 18 -16.09 3.13 -4.45
C PHE A 18 -16.72 1.91 -5.11
N PRO A 19 -15.93 0.88 -5.45
CA PRO A 19 -16.47 -0.32 -6.07
C PRO A 19 -17.61 -0.92 -5.24
N SER A 20 -18.73 -1.21 -5.89
CA SER A 20 -19.81 -2.02 -5.33
C SER A 20 -19.52 -3.48 -5.70
N GLY A 21 -19.37 -4.38 -4.74
CA GLY A 21 -19.14 -5.79 -5.03
C GLY A 21 -18.42 -6.54 -3.92
N ALA A 22 -18.34 -7.86 -4.09
CA ALA A 22 -17.79 -8.80 -3.10
C ALA A 22 -16.29 -9.10 -3.31
N LEU A 23 -15.62 -8.47 -4.28
CA LEU A 23 -14.19 -8.71 -4.48
C LEU A 23 -13.40 -8.18 -3.27
N GLN A 24 -12.47 -8.99 -2.80
CA GLN A 24 -11.53 -8.60 -1.76
C GLN A 24 -10.69 -7.39 -2.20
N GLU A 25 -10.30 -6.55 -1.25
CA GLU A 25 -9.53 -5.34 -1.52
C GLU A 25 -8.23 -5.33 -0.73
N VAL A 26 -7.15 -4.91 -1.39
CA VAL A 26 -5.85 -4.64 -0.76
C VAL A 26 -5.51 -3.18 -0.98
N ALA A 27 -5.39 -2.39 0.09
CA ALA A 27 -5.12 -0.96 0.02
C ALA A 27 -3.64 -0.65 0.25
N PHE A 28 -3.08 0.20 -0.60
CA PHE A 28 -1.71 0.69 -0.50
C PHE A 28 -1.71 2.14 -0.02
N VAL A 29 -1.05 2.38 1.09
CA VAL A 29 -0.92 3.69 1.75
C VAL A 29 0.55 4.03 1.87
N GLY A 30 0.90 5.29 1.78
CA GLY A 30 2.28 5.71 1.98
C GLY A 30 2.48 7.19 1.68
N ARG A 31 3.59 7.72 2.16
CA ARG A 31 3.97 9.12 1.90
C ARG A 31 4.17 9.36 0.41
N SER A 32 3.97 10.59 -0.01
CA SER A 32 4.30 10.99 -1.37
C SER A 32 5.76 10.67 -1.71
N ASN A 33 5.98 10.18 -2.92
CA ASN A 33 7.30 9.78 -3.43
C ASN A 33 7.97 8.64 -2.64
N VAL A 34 7.24 7.92 -1.79
CA VAL A 34 7.73 6.71 -1.11
C VAL A 34 8.03 5.57 -2.09
N GLY A 35 7.43 5.61 -3.29
CA GLY A 35 7.59 4.58 -4.33
C GLY A 35 6.34 3.71 -4.53
N LYS A 36 5.15 4.17 -4.06
CA LYS A 36 3.91 3.40 -4.11
C LYS A 36 3.53 2.95 -5.53
N SER A 37 3.43 3.85 -6.50
CA SER A 37 3.11 3.49 -7.90
C SER A 37 4.20 2.61 -8.53
N SER A 38 5.47 2.83 -8.20
CA SER A 38 6.57 1.98 -8.68
C SER A 38 6.47 0.57 -8.10
N LEU A 39 6.10 0.44 -6.82
CA LEU A 39 5.87 -0.85 -6.17
C LEU A 39 4.68 -1.57 -6.82
N ILE A 40 3.55 -0.89 -7.03
CA ILE A 40 2.36 -1.46 -7.67
C ILE A 40 2.71 -1.99 -9.05
N ASN A 41 3.39 -1.19 -9.89
CA ASN A 41 3.82 -1.61 -11.21
C ASN A 41 4.77 -2.80 -11.16
N SER A 42 5.74 -2.78 -10.26
CA SER A 42 6.69 -3.88 -10.05
C SER A 42 6.00 -5.14 -9.53
N LEU A 43 5.11 -5.02 -8.53
CA LEU A 43 4.36 -6.13 -7.95
C LEU A 43 3.52 -6.85 -9.00
N LEU A 44 2.85 -6.09 -9.86
CA LEU A 44 1.97 -6.59 -10.92
C LEU A 44 2.73 -6.97 -12.21
N ASN A 45 4.05 -6.74 -12.24
CA ASN A 45 4.87 -6.92 -13.44
C ASN A 45 4.27 -6.18 -14.66
N ARG A 46 3.85 -4.94 -14.45
CA ARG A 46 3.28 -4.05 -15.49
C ARG A 46 4.09 -2.75 -15.54
N ARG A 47 4.21 -2.19 -16.76
CA ARG A 47 4.78 -0.86 -16.96
C ARG A 47 3.63 0.13 -17.02
N ASP A 48 3.75 1.26 -16.30
CA ASP A 48 2.86 2.42 -16.38
C ASP A 48 1.36 2.17 -16.07
N LEU A 49 1.00 1.06 -15.42
CA LEU A 49 -0.37 0.79 -14.96
C LEU A 49 -0.77 1.82 -13.88
N ALA A 50 0.03 1.93 -12.83
CA ALA A 50 -0.07 3.00 -11.87
C ALA A 50 0.83 4.16 -12.32
N LYS A 51 0.25 5.35 -12.53
CA LYS A 51 1.00 6.51 -13.02
C LYS A 51 2.03 6.97 -11.99
N VAL A 52 3.31 6.83 -12.36
CA VAL A 52 4.42 7.34 -11.55
C VAL A 52 4.55 8.84 -11.79
N SER A 53 4.41 9.65 -10.75
CA SER A 53 4.62 11.09 -10.83
C SER A 53 5.76 11.53 -9.91
N ARG A 54 6.63 12.39 -10.41
CA ARG A 54 7.63 13.09 -9.60
C ARG A 54 7.05 14.33 -8.91
N THR A 55 5.91 14.82 -9.40
CA THR A 55 5.23 15.98 -8.82
C THR A 55 4.39 15.54 -7.62
N PRO A 56 4.65 16.07 -6.42
CA PRO A 56 3.84 15.81 -5.23
C PRO A 56 2.39 16.28 -5.43
N GLY A 57 1.39 15.55 -4.88
CA GLY A 57 -0.02 15.95 -4.92
C GLY A 57 -0.79 15.53 -6.16
N LYS A 58 -0.21 14.73 -7.05
CA LYS A 58 -0.89 14.34 -8.29
C LYS A 58 -1.97 13.27 -8.09
N THR A 59 -1.83 12.39 -7.12
CA THR A 59 -2.85 11.38 -6.79
C THR A 59 -3.78 11.95 -5.73
N GLN A 60 -4.90 12.52 -6.16
CA GLN A 60 -5.93 13.11 -5.31
C GLN A 60 -7.15 12.20 -5.16
N ALA A 61 -7.12 11.03 -5.77
CA ALA A 61 -8.21 10.08 -5.84
C ALA A 61 -7.78 8.71 -5.32
N VAL A 62 -8.74 7.92 -4.91
CA VAL A 62 -8.58 6.48 -4.68
C VAL A 62 -8.60 5.78 -6.03
N ASN A 63 -7.47 5.23 -6.46
CA ASN A 63 -7.37 4.53 -7.74
C ASN A 63 -7.58 3.03 -7.55
N VAL A 64 -8.49 2.46 -8.32
CA VAL A 64 -8.88 1.06 -8.23
C VAL A 64 -8.38 0.30 -9.45
N PHE A 65 -7.67 -0.79 -9.20
CA PHE A 65 -7.19 -1.73 -10.22
C PHE A 65 -7.79 -3.11 -9.96
N GLN A 66 -8.36 -3.73 -10.96
CA GLN A 66 -8.82 -5.11 -10.89
C GLN A 66 -7.68 -6.04 -11.33
N ILE A 67 -7.42 -7.04 -10.49
CA ILE A 67 -6.34 -8.00 -10.70
C ILE A 67 -6.94 -9.39 -10.81
N SER A 68 -6.49 -10.17 -11.82
CA SER A 68 -6.84 -11.57 -11.98
C SER A 68 -5.58 -12.42 -11.96
N THR A 69 -5.57 -13.48 -11.15
CA THR A 69 -4.40 -14.33 -10.93
C THR A 69 -4.71 -15.83 -10.97
N SER A 70 -3.67 -16.65 -10.98
CA SER A 70 -3.77 -18.11 -10.84
C SER A 70 -3.92 -18.59 -9.38
N ASP A 71 -4.01 -17.70 -8.42
CA ASP A 71 -4.14 -18.04 -7.01
C ASP A 71 -5.60 -18.30 -6.63
N LEU A 72 -5.85 -19.33 -5.81
CA LEU A 72 -7.21 -19.71 -5.43
C LEU A 72 -7.86 -18.71 -4.46
N HIS A 73 -7.07 -18.09 -3.58
CA HIS A 73 -7.57 -17.13 -2.58
C HIS A 73 -7.67 -15.72 -3.14
N LEU A 74 -6.81 -15.37 -4.10
CA LEU A 74 -6.75 -14.06 -4.78
C LEU A 74 -7.00 -14.22 -6.29
N SER A 75 -7.96 -15.06 -6.71
CA SER A 75 -8.26 -15.29 -8.13
C SER A 75 -8.70 -13.99 -8.82
N GLN A 76 -9.54 -13.19 -8.16
CA GLN A 76 -9.89 -11.84 -8.54
C GLN A 76 -10.01 -10.97 -7.29
N PHE A 77 -9.41 -9.77 -7.33
CA PHE A 77 -9.45 -8.81 -6.23
C PHE A 77 -9.18 -7.39 -6.74
N TYR A 78 -9.44 -6.39 -5.89
CA TYR A 78 -9.05 -5.02 -6.15
C TYR A 78 -7.76 -4.67 -5.42
N LEU A 79 -6.80 -4.14 -6.18
CA LEU A 79 -5.68 -3.40 -5.63
C LEU A 79 -6.04 -1.92 -5.63
N VAL A 80 -5.92 -1.28 -4.49
CA VAL A 80 -6.38 0.10 -4.30
C VAL A 80 -5.21 0.99 -3.92
N ASP A 81 -4.92 1.95 -4.79
CA ASP A 81 -3.87 2.95 -4.60
C ASP A 81 -4.48 4.19 -3.94
N LEU A 82 -4.27 4.33 -2.64
CA LEU A 82 -4.79 5.45 -1.87
C LEU A 82 -3.93 6.70 -2.06
N PRO A 83 -4.51 7.91 -1.92
CA PRO A 83 -3.76 9.16 -1.96
C PRO A 83 -2.56 9.13 -1.00
N GLY A 84 -1.42 9.64 -1.48
CA GLY A 84 -0.23 9.75 -0.62
C GLY A 84 -0.38 10.85 0.43
N TYR A 85 0.06 10.62 1.65
CA TYR A 85 0.11 11.65 2.70
C TYR A 85 1.42 12.47 2.65
N GLY A 86 1.50 13.53 3.45
CA GLY A 86 2.76 14.26 3.69
C GLY A 86 3.09 15.35 2.69
N PHE A 87 2.11 15.94 2.03
CA PHE A 87 2.34 17.09 1.17
C PHE A 87 2.44 18.39 1.97
N ALA A 88 3.67 18.87 2.21
CA ALA A 88 3.90 20.19 2.80
C ALA A 88 3.40 21.34 1.89
N ASN A 89 3.36 21.13 0.58
CA ASN A 89 3.07 22.16 -0.43
C ASN A 89 1.64 22.09 -0.99
N VAL A 90 0.75 21.28 -0.40
CA VAL A 90 -0.65 21.24 -0.84
C VAL A 90 -1.47 22.18 0.05
N PRO A 91 -2.34 23.02 -0.52
CA PRO A 91 -3.23 23.91 0.25
C PRO A 91 -3.99 23.12 1.32
N LYS A 92 -4.17 23.72 2.51
CA LYS A 92 -4.93 23.11 3.62
C LYS A 92 -6.30 22.59 3.18
N THR A 93 -6.97 23.31 2.27
CA THR A 93 -8.28 22.95 1.70
C THR A 93 -8.25 21.59 0.99
N VAL A 94 -7.22 21.32 0.21
CA VAL A 94 -7.06 20.03 -0.51
C VAL A 94 -6.70 18.91 0.47
N ARG A 95 -5.84 19.19 1.45
CA ARG A 95 -5.47 18.23 2.50
C ARG A 95 -6.68 17.85 3.37
N ASN A 96 -7.56 18.81 3.65
CA ASN A 96 -8.80 18.57 4.40
C ASN A 96 -9.84 17.74 3.64
N GLN A 97 -9.75 17.65 2.32
CA GLN A 97 -10.63 16.79 1.49
C GLN A 97 -10.14 15.34 1.42
N TRP A 98 -8.83 15.11 1.48
CA TRP A 98 -8.28 13.74 1.36
C TRP A 98 -8.39 12.94 2.65
N GLY A 99 -8.24 13.60 3.79
CA GLY A 99 -8.44 12.95 5.08
C GLY A 99 -9.78 12.22 5.16
N PRO A 100 -10.92 12.93 4.93
CA PRO A 100 -12.25 12.32 4.95
C PRO A 100 -12.44 11.20 3.91
N LEU A 101 -11.90 11.34 2.69
CA LEU A 101 -12.00 10.31 1.67
C LEU A 101 -11.23 9.04 2.05
N LEU A 102 -10.01 9.21 2.56
CA LEU A 102 -9.17 8.11 3.03
C LEU A 102 -9.80 7.41 4.24
N GLU A 103 -10.30 8.20 5.19
CA GLU A 103 -10.97 7.71 6.38
C GLU A 103 -12.26 6.95 6.04
N SER A 104 -13.11 7.49 5.17
CA SER A 104 -14.33 6.81 4.73
C SER A 104 -14.02 5.48 4.01
N TYR A 105 -12.93 5.43 3.23
CA TYR A 105 -12.50 4.19 2.60
C TYR A 105 -12.04 3.16 3.64
N LEU A 106 -11.15 3.53 4.54
CA LEU A 106 -10.57 2.60 5.51
C LEU A 106 -11.56 2.14 6.59
N LEU A 107 -12.48 3.00 7.03
CA LEU A 107 -13.48 2.65 8.04
C LEU A 107 -14.69 1.90 7.44
N GLY A 108 -15.09 2.22 6.21
CA GLY A 108 -16.34 1.75 5.62
C GLY A 108 -16.23 0.49 4.77
N ARG A 109 -15.00 0.00 4.46
CA ARG A 109 -14.80 -1.08 3.48
C ARG A 109 -14.72 -2.46 4.11
N THR A 110 -15.85 -3.15 4.17
CA THR A 110 -15.89 -4.57 4.62
C THR A 110 -15.11 -5.50 3.69
N ALA A 111 -14.93 -5.16 2.41
CA ALA A 111 -14.15 -5.94 1.45
C ALA A 111 -12.62 -5.82 1.67
N LEU A 112 -12.16 -4.83 2.44
CA LEU A 112 -10.74 -4.59 2.69
C LEU A 112 -10.16 -5.69 3.58
N ILE A 113 -9.23 -6.48 3.02
CA ILE A 113 -8.60 -7.60 3.72
C ILE A 113 -7.20 -7.25 4.26
N ARG A 114 -6.53 -6.27 3.66
CA ARG A 114 -5.19 -5.85 4.09
C ARG A 114 -4.92 -4.40 3.72
N VAL A 115 -4.33 -3.68 4.66
CA VAL A 115 -3.69 -2.38 4.43
C VAL A 115 -2.18 -2.62 4.36
N VAL A 116 -1.53 -2.07 3.32
CA VAL A 116 -0.09 -2.11 3.12
C VAL A 116 0.45 -0.69 3.30
N LEU A 117 1.23 -0.45 4.34
CA LEU A 117 1.87 0.83 4.60
C LEU A 117 3.30 0.85 4.05
N LEU A 118 3.58 1.75 3.12
CA LEU A 118 4.90 1.91 2.53
C LEU A 118 5.72 2.95 3.27
N VAL A 119 6.96 2.60 3.58
CA VAL A 119 7.95 3.46 4.23
C VAL A 119 9.25 3.46 3.42
N ASP A 120 9.88 4.62 3.26
CA ASP A 120 11.17 4.72 2.55
C ASP A 120 12.30 4.21 3.43
N SER A 121 13.11 3.28 2.94
CA SER A 121 14.23 2.68 3.70
C SER A 121 15.26 3.70 4.19
N ARG A 122 15.34 4.86 3.57
CA ARG A 122 16.34 5.90 3.88
C ARG A 122 15.90 6.82 5.02
N VAL A 123 14.58 6.95 5.26
CA VAL A 123 14.05 7.85 6.28
C VAL A 123 12.63 7.48 6.69
N VAL A 124 12.44 7.25 7.99
CA VAL A 124 11.13 7.18 8.65
C VAL A 124 10.82 8.55 9.21
N THR A 125 9.72 9.12 8.78
CA THR A 125 9.27 10.45 9.24
C THR A 125 8.25 10.34 10.36
N ASP A 126 8.01 11.46 11.06
CA ASP A 126 6.94 11.51 12.06
C ASP A 126 5.56 11.28 11.44
N GLN A 127 5.37 11.66 10.19
CA GLN A 127 4.14 11.37 9.45
C GLN A 127 3.93 9.87 9.23
N ASP A 128 4.99 9.09 8.97
CA ASP A 128 4.90 7.63 8.86
C ASP A 128 4.46 7.02 10.20
N ARG A 129 5.04 7.50 11.33
CA ARG A 129 4.66 7.06 12.69
C ARG A 129 3.21 7.44 13.03
N GLN A 130 2.81 8.67 12.73
CA GLN A 130 1.43 9.15 12.93
C GLN A 130 0.43 8.34 12.11
N THR A 131 0.76 8.04 10.84
CA THR A 131 -0.09 7.21 9.98
C THR A 131 -0.21 5.79 10.51
N MET A 132 0.89 5.20 11.00
CA MET A 132 0.87 3.89 11.63
C MET A 132 -0.03 3.85 12.87
N ALA A 133 0.15 4.84 13.76
CA ALA A 133 -0.66 4.97 14.97
C ALA A 133 -2.15 5.17 14.65
N TRP A 134 -2.44 6.01 13.66
CA TRP A 134 -3.82 6.25 13.21
C TRP A 134 -4.45 4.99 12.61
N LEU A 135 -3.76 4.27 11.72
CA LEU A 135 -4.27 3.03 11.15
C LEU A 135 -4.64 2.02 12.26
N ARG A 136 -3.80 1.90 13.27
CA ARG A 136 -4.09 1.03 14.44
C ARG A 136 -5.28 1.52 15.25
N SER A 137 -5.42 2.82 15.46
CA SER A 137 -6.54 3.39 16.22
C SER A 137 -7.91 3.15 15.55
N ILE A 138 -7.93 2.96 14.23
CA ILE A 138 -9.13 2.60 13.47
C ILE A 138 -9.26 1.09 13.19
N GLY A 139 -8.49 0.25 13.89
CA GLY A 139 -8.61 -1.21 13.85
C GLY A 139 -7.83 -1.91 12.73
N HIS A 140 -6.95 -1.21 12.01
CA HIS A 140 -6.06 -1.84 11.03
C HIS A 140 -4.67 -2.07 11.60
N ASP A 141 -4.16 -3.30 11.45
CA ASP A 141 -2.75 -3.62 11.67
C ASP A 141 -2.06 -3.79 10.30
N PRO A 142 -1.40 -2.75 9.77
CA PRO A 142 -0.91 -2.76 8.41
C PRO A 142 0.33 -3.64 8.24
N LEU A 143 0.44 -4.27 7.08
CA LEU A 143 1.68 -4.85 6.58
C LEU A 143 2.63 -3.71 6.16
N ILE A 144 3.83 -3.69 6.71
CA ILE A 144 4.83 -2.66 6.40
C ILE A 144 5.69 -3.09 5.23
N VAL A 145 5.78 -2.26 4.21
CA VAL A 145 6.72 -2.48 3.09
C VAL A 145 7.78 -1.38 3.09
N VAL A 146 9.01 -1.79 3.37
CA VAL A 146 10.18 -0.90 3.35
C VAL A 146 10.71 -0.80 1.94
N THR A 147 10.40 0.29 1.27
CA THR A 147 10.73 0.52 -0.15
C THR A 147 12.17 0.99 -0.36
N LYS A 148 12.65 0.87 -1.60
CA LYS A 148 13.96 1.40 -2.07
C LYS A 148 15.15 0.80 -1.32
N VAL A 149 15.06 -0.45 -0.89
CA VAL A 149 16.17 -1.12 -0.18
C VAL A 149 17.40 -1.30 -1.07
N ASP A 150 17.24 -1.22 -2.39
CA ASP A 150 18.34 -1.16 -3.36
C ASP A 150 19.23 0.08 -3.20
N LYS A 151 18.75 1.13 -2.55
CA LYS A 151 19.53 2.35 -2.25
C LYS A 151 20.38 2.24 -0.99
N LEU A 152 20.23 1.18 -0.20
CA LEU A 152 21.02 0.90 0.98
C LEU A 152 22.23 0.02 0.61
N LYS A 153 23.34 0.25 1.29
CA LYS A 153 24.48 -0.67 1.24
C LYS A 153 24.09 -2.01 1.86
N THR A 154 24.62 -3.11 1.35
CA THR A 154 24.27 -4.46 1.77
C THR A 154 24.43 -4.69 3.28
N ASN A 155 25.50 -4.16 3.86
CA ASN A 155 25.80 -4.27 5.29
C ASN A 155 24.88 -3.43 6.20
N GLU A 156 24.14 -2.46 5.63
CA GLU A 156 23.24 -1.57 6.37
C GLU A 156 21.79 -2.05 6.35
N ARG A 157 21.41 -2.88 5.37
CA ARG A 157 20.01 -3.27 5.11
C ARG A 157 19.32 -3.90 6.31
N VAL A 158 19.95 -4.93 6.90
CA VAL A 158 19.36 -5.66 8.06
C VAL A 158 19.17 -4.72 9.24
N ARG A 159 20.19 -3.90 9.53
CA ARG A 159 20.13 -2.92 10.62
C ARG A 159 19.04 -1.89 10.39
N THR A 160 18.95 -1.34 9.17
CA THR A 160 17.95 -0.33 8.81
C THR A 160 16.52 -0.87 8.92
N VAL A 161 16.27 -2.07 8.39
CA VAL A 161 14.95 -2.71 8.49
C VAL A 161 14.56 -2.94 9.94
N ARG A 162 15.50 -3.41 10.79
CA ARG A 162 15.26 -3.57 12.24
C ARG A 162 14.96 -2.24 12.93
N GLN A 163 15.68 -1.17 12.60
CA GLN A 163 15.41 0.17 13.13
C GLN A 163 14.01 0.68 12.72
N ILE A 164 13.60 0.44 11.48
CA ILE A 164 12.26 0.81 11.00
C ILE A 164 11.19 0.02 11.77
N HIS A 165 11.37 -1.29 11.89
CA HIS A 165 10.52 -2.17 12.69
C HIS A 165 10.31 -1.61 14.11
N GLN A 166 11.39 -1.32 14.82
CA GLN A 166 11.35 -0.74 16.16
C GLN A 166 10.66 0.64 16.20
N SER A 167 10.99 1.51 15.24
CA SER A 167 10.48 2.90 15.22
C SER A 167 8.98 2.99 14.94
N LEU A 168 8.39 1.97 14.30
CA LEU A 168 6.96 1.87 14.03
C LEU A 168 6.22 1.01 15.06
N GLY A 169 6.92 0.47 16.07
CA GLY A 169 6.34 -0.35 17.13
C GLY A 169 5.65 -1.62 16.59
N VAL A 170 6.20 -2.23 15.56
CA VAL A 170 5.68 -3.48 14.99
C VAL A 170 6.17 -4.64 15.87
N ALA A 171 5.28 -5.54 16.31
CA ALA A 171 5.68 -6.67 17.14
C ALA A 171 6.18 -7.86 16.32
N ASP A 172 5.55 -8.09 15.16
CA ASP A 172 5.84 -9.21 14.27
C ASP A 172 6.87 -8.80 13.20
N GLU A 173 8.02 -9.48 13.20
CA GLU A 173 9.07 -9.24 12.19
C GLU A 173 8.62 -9.62 10.79
N ASP A 174 7.69 -10.56 10.64
CA ASP A 174 7.14 -10.97 9.36
C ASP A 174 6.18 -9.93 8.77
N ALA A 175 5.67 -9.02 9.60
CA ALA A 175 4.87 -7.89 9.15
C ALA A 175 5.69 -6.76 8.52
N VAL A 176 7.04 -6.89 8.42
CA VAL A 176 7.93 -5.91 7.77
C VAL A 176 8.67 -6.55 6.61
N ILE A 177 8.38 -6.09 5.40
CA ILE A 177 8.92 -6.64 4.15
C ILE A 177 9.84 -5.62 3.47
N PRO A 178 11.16 -5.89 3.38
CA PRO A 178 12.05 -5.14 2.51
C PRO A 178 11.66 -5.32 1.04
N TYR A 179 11.61 -4.22 0.29
CA TYR A 179 11.19 -4.24 -1.11
C TYR A 179 12.02 -3.33 -2.01
N SER A 180 12.37 -3.83 -3.18
CA SER A 180 12.92 -3.02 -4.28
C SER A 180 12.12 -3.20 -5.56
N SER A 181 11.54 -2.11 -6.05
CA SER A 181 10.86 -2.11 -7.35
C SER A 181 11.83 -2.25 -8.53
N MET A 182 13.12 -2.01 -8.31
CA MET A 182 14.16 -2.13 -9.34
C MET A 182 14.65 -3.56 -9.52
N THR A 183 14.86 -4.28 -8.42
CA THR A 183 15.42 -5.65 -8.43
C THR A 183 14.35 -6.72 -8.31
N GLY A 184 13.14 -6.38 -7.85
CA GLY A 184 12.08 -7.33 -7.52
C GLY A 184 12.24 -7.99 -6.15
N GLU A 185 13.23 -7.58 -5.36
CA GLU A 185 13.42 -8.07 -3.98
C GLU A 185 12.14 -7.84 -3.16
N GLY A 186 11.72 -8.84 -2.39
CA GLY A 186 10.54 -8.80 -1.54
C GLY A 186 9.20 -9.08 -2.24
N ARG A 187 9.17 -9.19 -3.59
CA ARG A 187 7.93 -9.42 -4.34
C ARG A 187 7.19 -10.69 -3.92
N ASP A 188 7.90 -11.81 -3.84
CA ASP A 188 7.27 -13.09 -3.50
C ASP A 188 6.81 -13.13 -2.04
N ARG A 189 7.57 -12.49 -1.14
CA ARG A 189 7.18 -12.35 0.27
C ARG A 189 5.93 -11.51 0.42
N LEU A 190 5.83 -10.39 -0.30
CA LEU A 190 4.64 -9.54 -0.31
C LEU A 190 3.42 -10.31 -0.83
N TRP A 191 3.56 -11.04 -1.95
CA TRP A 191 2.49 -11.90 -2.45
C TRP A 191 2.08 -12.99 -1.46
N GLY A 192 3.04 -13.60 -0.74
CA GLY A 192 2.79 -14.58 0.31
C GLY A 192 1.88 -14.01 1.40
N SER A 193 2.23 -12.85 1.95
CA SER A 193 1.46 -12.17 3.00
C SER A 193 0.05 -11.74 2.54
N LEU A 194 -0.10 -11.33 1.27
CA LEU A 194 -1.41 -10.97 0.72
C LEU A 194 -2.31 -12.20 0.55
N ARG A 195 -1.77 -13.33 0.11
CA ARG A 195 -2.51 -14.61 -0.01
C ARG A 195 -2.99 -15.11 1.34
N GLU A 196 -2.12 -15.05 2.35
CA GLU A 196 -2.46 -15.44 3.71
C GLU A 196 -3.62 -14.60 4.28
N ALA A 197 -3.58 -13.27 4.06
CA ALA A 197 -4.66 -12.39 4.47
C ALA A 197 -5.99 -12.73 3.77
N ALA A 198 -5.94 -13.11 2.49
CA ALA A 198 -7.12 -13.51 1.72
C ALA A 198 -7.71 -14.85 2.19
N GLY A 199 -6.87 -15.81 2.60
CA GLY A 199 -7.28 -17.11 3.11
C GLY A 199 -8.01 -17.00 4.45
N ARG A 200 -7.45 -16.26 5.40
CA ARG A 200 -8.03 -16.09 6.76
C ARG A 200 -9.46 -15.56 6.78
N ARG A 201 -9.91 -14.87 5.74
CA ARG A 201 -11.25 -14.28 5.68
C ARG A 201 -12.33 -15.25 5.15
N ARG A 202 -11.95 -16.33 4.47
CA ARG A 202 -12.90 -17.33 3.97
C ARG A 202 -13.32 -18.32 5.05
N ASP A 203 -12.57 -18.35 6.16
CA ASP A 203 -12.77 -19.28 7.26
C ASP A 203 -13.64 -18.66 8.40
N VAL A 204 -14.17 -17.44 8.19
CA VAL A 204 -15.09 -16.70 9.09
C VAL A 204 -16.41 -16.46 8.33
#